data_52245abe7fdff5a12dc6094710a73d1e
#
_entry.id   52245abe7fdff5a12dc6094710a73d1e
#
_cell.length_a   1.000
_cell.length_b   1.000
_cell.length_c   1.000
_cell.angle_alpha   90.00
_cell.angle_beta   90.00
_cell.angle_gamma   90.00
#
_symmetry.space_group_name_H-M   'P 1'
#
loop_
_entity.id
_entity.type
_entity.pdbx_description
1 polymer ?
#
loop_
_entity_poly.entity_id
_entity_poly.type
_entity_poly.pdbx_seq_one_letter_code
_entity_poly.pdbx_strand_id
1 'polypeptide(L)'
;MQTNPMSSSFKINLVLVFALISFQTFGQRAVPDHGGIWVHDEANVLSASTKAQLEAVLKAERDSTSNQIAVLIVPSLEGEDIDGYGIRVTDAWKLGTKDNDNGVLLLVAVQDRKVRIEVGQGLEGVLTDALSSRINRNEIAPRFRQGDYEGGVKAGVISIIQAIKGQYVNNDPAPSRKRGSRSPLTTIIIIIVILIIASRRRGGGGGIGGYWAAGALLGGLGGGRSSGGGADFGGGGSFGGGGSSDSW
;
A
#
# COMPACT_ATOMS: atom_id res chain seq x y z
N MET A 1 -25.26 -15.90 51.99
CA MET A 1 -24.87 -15.22 50.73
C MET A 1 -25.98 -15.47 49.72
N GLN A 2 -26.84 -14.46 49.49
CA GLN A 2 -27.93 -14.56 48.49
C GLN A 2 -27.38 -14.10 47.13
N THR A 3 -27.31 -15.02 46.20
CA THR A 3 -27.04 -14.69 44.79
C THR A 3 -28.33 -14.22 44.16
N ASN A 4 -28.45 -12.91 43.88
CA ASN A 4 -29.58 -12.35 43.15
C ASN A 4 -29.58 -12.92 41.71
N PRO A 5 -30.64 -13.62 41.27
CA PRO A 5 -30.73 -14.09 39.90
C PRO A 5 -30.91 -12.90 38.97
N MET A 6 -30.02 -12.72 37.98
CA MET A 6 -30.15 -11.70 36.94
C MET A 6 -31.53 -11.77 36.31
N SER A 7 -32.20 -10.63 36.18
CA SER A 7 -33.55 -10.53 35.62
C SER A 7 -33.58 -11.07 34.21
N SER A 8 -34.69 -11.74 33.82
CA SER A 8 -34.83 -12.34 32.46
C SER A 8 -34.69 -11.31 31.35
N SER A 9 -35.12 -10.06 31.59
CA SER A 9 -34.91 -8.95 30.65
C SER A 9 -33.45 -8.62 30.38
N PHE A 10 -32.59 -8.71 31.41
CA PHE A 10 -31.13 -8.50 31.23
C PHE A 10 -30.50 -9.60 30.41
N LYS A 11 -30.93 -10.86 30.60
CA LYS A 11 -30.45 -12.00 29.82
C LYS A 11 -30.87 -11.89 28.34
N ILE A 12 -32.11 -11.46 28.08
CA ILE A 12 -32.63 -11.24 26.72
C ILE A 12 -31.86 -10.13 26.00
N ASN A 13 -31.62 -9.01 26.68
CA ASN A 13 -30.83 -7.90 26.10
C ASN A 13 -29.40 -8.30 25.86
N LEU A 14 -28.75 -9.09 26.70
CA LEU A 14 -27.39 -9.58 26.51
C LEU A 14 -27.32 -10.51 25.29
N VAL A 15 -28.29 -11.40 25.10
CA VAL A 15 -28.37 -12.29 23.92
C VAL A 15 -28.61 -11.49 22.63
N LEU A 16 -29.47 -10.46 22.66
CA LEU A 16 -29.71 -9.56 21.53
C LEU A 16 -28.43 -8.76 21.15
N VAL A 17 -27.70 -8.25 22.13
CA VAL A 17 -26.42 -7.55 21.88
C VAL A 17 -25.39 -8.51 21.31
N PHE A 18 -25.30 -9.74 21.82
CA PHE A 18 -24.39 -10.76 21.26
C PHE A 18 -24.78 -11.19 19.85
N ALA A 19 -26.08 -11.31 19.55
CA ALA A 19 -26.56 -11.64 18.21
C ALA A 19 -26.30 -10.51 17.19
N LEU A 20 -26.32 -9.23 17.62
CA LEU A 20 -25.99 -8.08 16.77
C LEU A 20 -24.49 -7.97 16.45
N ILE A 21 -23.63 -8.44 17.35
CA ILE A 21 -22.16 -8.44 17.15
C ILE A 21 -21.73 -9.55 16.19
N SER A 22 -22.49 -10.64 16.06
CA SER A 22 -22.14 -11.81 15.27
C SER A 22 -22.30 -11.62 13.75
N PHE A 23 -22.81 -10.50 13.25
CA PHE A 23 -23.13 -10.28 11.82
C PHE A 23 -22.07 -9.52 11.02
N GLN A 24 -20.87 -9.34 11.54
CA GLN A 24 -19.76 -8.71 10.80
C GLN A 24 -18.86 -9.77 10.16
N THR A 25 -19.41 -10.66 9.34
CA THR A 25 -18.58 -11.43 8.42
C THR A 25 -18.18 -10.51 7.26
N PHE A 26 -17.02 -9.89 7.34
CA PHE A 26 -16.38 -9.31 6.16
C PHE A 26 -16.04 -10.49 5.23
N GLY A 27 -16.89 -10.69 4.22
CA GLY A 27 -16.62 -11.65 3.16
C GLY A 27 -15.39 -11.15 2.37
N GLN A 28 -14.43 -12.02 2.13
CA GLN A 28 -13.35 -11.71 1.19
C GLN A 28 -13.95 -11.65 -0.22
N ARG A 29 -13.61 -10.59 -0.99
CA ARG A 29 -14.03 -10.50 -2.38
C ARG A 29 -13.47 -11.68 -3.19
N ALA A 30 -14.29 -12.31 -4.02
CA ALA A 30 -13.82 -13.36 -4.89
C ALA A 30 -12.78 -12.82 -5.90
N VAL A 31 -11.72 -13.59 -6.14
CA VAL A 31 -10.76 -13.30 -7.19
C VAL A 31 -11.32 -13.81 -8.51
N PRO A 32 -11.44 -12.96 -9.57
CA PRO A 32 -11.93 -13.42 -10.87
C PRO A 32 -10.93 -14.38 -11.51
N ASP A 33 -11.45 -15.27 -12.38
CA ASP A 33 -10.58 -16.14 -13.17
C ASP A 33 -9.77 -15.30 -14.17
N HIS A 34 -8.48 -15.59 -14.29
CA HIS A 34 -7.58 -14.91 -15.24
C HIS A 34 -8.00 -15.10 -16.72
N GLY A 35 -8.62 -16.23 -17.06
CA GLY A 35 -9.16 -16.50 -18.41
C GLY A 35 -8.17 -16.30 -19.57
N GLY A 36 -6.89 -16.11 -19.30
CA GLY A 36 -5.84 -15.88 -20.32
C GLY A 36 -5.84 -14.47 -20.93
N ILE A 37 -6.50 -13.49 -20.32
CA ILE A 37 -6.50 -12.08 -20.75
C ILE A 37 -5.73 -11.21 -19.76
N TRP A 38 -5.21 -10.08 -20.21
CA TRP A 38 -4.40 -9.17 -19.40
C TRP A 38 -5.21 -8.03 -18.77
N VAL A 39 -6.41 -7.74 -19.32
CA VAL A 39 -7.25 -6.60 -18.91
C VAL A 39 -8.62 -7.08 -18.47
N HIS A 40 -8.79 -7.16 -17.16
CA HIS A 40 -10.05 -7.52 -16.51
C HIS A 40 -10.77 -6.26 -16.03
N ASP A 41 -11.88 -5.92 -16.64
CA ASP A 41 -12.70 -4.76 -16.28
C ASP A 41 -14.10 -5.22 -15.89
N GLU A 42 -14.28 -5.55 -14.61
CA GLU A 42 -15.58 -5.89 -14.03
C GLU A 42 -16.43 -4.66 -13.73
N ALA A 43 -15.82 -3.47 -13.65
CA ALA A 43 -16.52 -2.22 -13.42
C ALA A 43 -17.12 -1.62 -14.71
N ASN A 44 -16.74 -2.15 -15.88
CA ASN A 44 -17.18 -1.68 -17.20
C ASN A 44 -16.90 -0.19 -17.43
N VAL A 45 -15.72 0.29 -17.01
CA VAL A 45 -15.26 1.68 -17.17
C VAL A 45 -14.38 1.87 -18.40
N LEU A 46 -13.97 0.80 -19.08
CA LEU A 46 -13.19 0.85 -20.31
C LEU A 46 -14.05 0.49 -21.52
N SER A 47 -13.89 1.22 -22.61
CA SER A 47 -14.45 0.85 -23.90
C SER A 47 -13.80 -0.42 -24.45
N ALA A 48 -14.52 -1.14 -25.33
CA ALA A 48 -13.99 -2.32 -26.00
C ALA A 48 -12.71 -2.02 -26.81
N SER A 49 -12.63 -0.83 -27.43
CA SER A 49 -11.44 -0.39 -28.15
C SER A 49 -10.24 -0.18 -27.22
N THR A 50 -10.45 0.41 -26.05
CA THR A 50 -9.41 0.59 -25.04
C THR A 50 -8.92 -0.73 -24.48
N LYS A 51 -9.82 -1.66 -24.16
CA LYS A 51 -9.45 -3.02 -23.74
C LYS A 51 -8.56 -3.69 -24.77
N ALA A 52 -8.96 -3.68 -26.04
CA ALA A 52 -8.20 -4.31 -27.14
C ALA A 52 -6.81 -3.65 -27.33
N GLN A 53 -6.71 -2.32 -27.20
CA GLN A 53 -5.43 -1.63 -27.28
C GLN A 53 -4.49 -2.01 -26.12
N LEU A 54 -5.00 -2.04 -24.90
CA LEU A 54 -4.23 -2.41 -23.71
C LEU A 54 -3.79 -3.87 -23.79
N GLU A 55 -4.66 -4.78 -24.19
CA GLU A 55 -4.33 -6.20 -24.43
C GLU A 55 -3.16 -6.35 -25.41
N ALA A 56 -3.22 -5.63 -26.54
CA ALA A 56 -2.15 -5.67 -27.55
C ALA A 56 -0.81 -5.17 -27.00
N VAL A 57 -0.83 -4.05 -26.25
CA VAL A 57 0.37 -3.47 -25.63
C VAL A 57 0.96 -4.39 -24.58
N LEU A 58 0.14 -4.94 -23.68
CA LEU A 58 0.59 -5.82 -22.61
C LEU A 58 1.13 -7.14 -23.14
N LYS A 59 0.47 -7.68 -24.17
CA LYS A 59 0.97 -8.86 -24.89
C LYS A 59 2.32 -8.60 -25.55
N ALA A 60 2.48 -7.47 -26.23
CA ALA A 60 3.75 -7.11 -26.89
C ALA A 60 4.87 -6.91 -25.85
N GLU A 61 4.57 -6.33 -24.69
CA GLU A 61 5.55 -6.20 -23.61
C GLU A 61 5.99 -7.57 -23.10
N ARG A 62 5.03 -8.45 -22.81
CA ARG A 62 5.33 -9.82 -22.39
C ARG A 62 6.14 -10.59 -23.42
N ASP A 63 5.80 -10.49 -24.71
CA ASP A 63 6.48 -11.21 -25.79
C ASP A 63 7.93 -10.71 -26.01
N SER A 64 8.22 -9.44 -25.70
CA SER A 64 9.55 -8.84 -25.86
C SER A 64 10.46 -8.93 -24.64
N THR A 65 9.88 -8.96 -23.42
CA THR A 65 10.67 -8.86 -22.18
C THR A 65 10.43 -10.02 -21.21
N SER A 66 9.42 -10.85 -21.44
CA SER A 66 8.85 -11.83 -20.52
C SER A 66 8.14 -11.24 -19.27
N ASN A 67 8.14 -9.92 -19.08
CA ASN A 67 7.42 -9.29 -17.98
C ASN A 67 5.91 -9.46 -18.16
N GLN A 68 5.22 -9.77 -17.09
CA GLN A 68 3.78 -9.99 -17.11
C GLN A 68 3.07 -8.85 -16.37
N ILE A 69 2.41 -7.99 -17.12
CA ILE A 69 1.64 -6.87 -16.56
C ILE A 69 0.17 -7.15 -16.79
N ALA A 70 -0.62 -7.13 -15.72
CA ALA A 70 -2.07 -7.30 -15.77
C ALA A 70 -2.79 -6.08 -15.19
N VAL A 71 -4.03 -5.86 -15.64
CA VAL A 71 -4.93 -4.82 -15.15
C VAL A 71 -6.18 -5.48 -14.63
N LEU A 72 -6.56 -5.19 -13.38
CA LEU A 72 -7.84 -5.59 -12.80
C LEU A 72 -8.59 -4.35 -12.31
N ILE A 73 -9.78 -4.14 -12.85
CA ILE A 73 -10.67 -3.06 -12.44
C ILE A 73 -11.92 -3.69 -11.84
N VAL A 74 -12.15 -3.43 -10.56
CA VAL A 74 -13.31 -3.94 -9.83
C VAL A 74 -14.26 -2.82 -9.42
N PRO A 75 -15.57 -3.09 -9.35
CA PRO A 75 -16.53 -2.09 -8.86
C PRO A 75 -16.23 -1.65 -7.42
N SER A 76 -15.98 -2.61 -6.53
CA SER A 76 -15.67 -2.37 -5.11
C SER A 76 -14.87 -3.53 -4.53
N LEU A 77 -14.14 -3.25 -3.46
CA LEU A 77 -13.42 -4.26 -2.65
C LEU A 77 -14.32 -4.93 -1.61
N GLU A 78 -15.58 -4.51 -1.49
CA GLU A 78 -16.55 -5.05 -0.52
C GLU A 78 -16.08 -4.97 0.94
N GLY A 79 -15.26 -3.94 1.24
CA GLY A 79 -14.69 -3.71 2.57
C GLY A 79 -13.35 -4.38 2.82
N GLU A 80 -12.82 -5.15 1.87
CA GLU A 80 -11.49 -5.73 1.96
C GLU A 80 -10.40 -4.68 1.76
N ASP A 81 -9.21 -4.94 2.33
CA ASP A 81 -8.03 -4.12 2.10
C ASP A 81 -7.47 -4.35 0.68
N ILE A 82 -7.12 -3.26 0.00
CA ILE A 82 -6.64 -3.34 -1.39
C ILE A 82 -5.28 -4.06 -1.49
N ASP A 83 -4.44 -3.94 -0.48
CA ASP A 83 -3.13 -4.58 -0.45
C ASP A 83 -3.28 -6.10 -0.33
N GLY A 84 -4.10 -6.56 0.63
CA GLY A 84 -4.40 -7.98 0.79
C GLY A 84 -5.12 -8.58 -0.42
N TYR A 85 -6.06 -7.85 -1.01
CA TYR A 85 -6.74 -8.30 -2.23
C TYR A 85 -5.78 -8.40 -3.42
N GLY A 86 -4.90 -7.41 -3.61
CA GLY A 86 -3.90 -7.40 -4.68
C GLY A 86 -2.98 -8.62 -4.62
N ILE A 87 -2.45 -8.95 -3.44
CA ILE A 87 -1.62 -10.15 -3.23
C ILE A 87 -2.40 -11.42 -3.58
N ARG A 88 -3.66 -11.56 -3.13
CA ARG A 88 -4.47 -12.75 -3.45
C ARG A 88 -4.74 -12.89 -4.95
N VAL A 89 -4.91 -11.77 -5.66
CA VAL A 89 -5.09 -11.77 -7.12
C VAL A 89 -3.81 -12.22 -7.81
N THR A 90 -2.66 -11.66 -7.46
CA THR A 90 -1.37 -12.04 -8.07
C THR A 90 -1.02 -13.50 -7.82
N ASP A 91 -1.31 -14.01 -6.62
CA ASP A 91 -1.10 -15.41 -6.27
C ASP A 91 -2.04 -16.35 -7.03
N ALA A 92 -3.34 -16.01 -7.13
CA ALA A 92 -4.33 -16.81 -7.85
C ALA A 92 -4.05 -16.85 -9.35
N TRP A 93 -3.65 -15.71 -9.93
CA TRP A 93 -3.31 -15.59 -11.34
C TRP A 93 -1.91 -16.10 -11.67
N LYS A 94 -1.09 -16.39 -10.66
CA LYS A 94 0.32 -16.77 -10.79
C LYS A 94 1.09 -15.80 -11.69
N LEU A 95 0.87 -14.51 -11.44
CA LEU A 95 1.41 -13.44 -12.25
C LEU A 95 2.94 -13.40 -12.11
N GLY A 96 3.65 -13.26 -13.23
CA GLY A 96 5.10 -13.38 -13.28
C GLY A 96 5.58 -14.80 -13.53
N THR A 97 6.85 -14.92 -13.90
CA THR A 97 7.48 -16.22 -14.12
C THR A 97 8.16 -16.68 -12.84
N LYS A 98 8.16 -18.00 -12.59
CA LYS A 98 8.74 -18.60 -11.38
C LYS A 98 10.20 -18.23 -11.14
N ASP A 99 10.96 -18.05 -12.23
CA ASP A 99 12.41 -17.84 -12.14
C ASP A 99 12.79 -16.35 -12.03
N ASN A 100 11.86 -15.44 -12.40
CA ASN A 100 12.19 -14.01 -12.49
C ASN A 100 11.29 -13.13 -11.62
N ASP A 101 10.19 -13.63 -11.05
CA ASP A 101 9.23 -12.87 -10.23
C ASP A 101 8.81 -11.53 -10.86
N ASN A 102 8.66 -11.53 -12.21
CA ASN A 102 8.53 -10.35 -13.06
C ASN A 102 7.08 -9.99 -13.39
N GLY A 103 6.21 -10.13 -12.41
CA GLY A 103 4.80 -9.77 -12.50
C GLY A 103 4.52 -8.35 -12.02
N VAL A 104 3.52 -7.68 -12.61
CA VAL A 104 2.96 -6.41 -12.12
C VAL A 104 1.45 -6.44 -12.27
N LEU A 105 0.72 -6.07 -11.22
CA LEU A 105 -0.73 -5.89 -11.26
C LEU A 105 -1.08 -4.40 -11.05
N LEU A 106 -1.81 -3.81 -11.99
CA LEU A 106 -2.51 -2.56 -11.77
C LEU A 106 -3.95 -2.88 -11.34
N LEU A 107 -4.25 -2.67 -10.06
CA LEU A 107 -5.56 -2.91 -9.45
C LEU A 107 -6.27 -1.57 -9.20
N VAL A 108 -7.52 -1.47 -9.65
CA VAL A 108 -8.36 -0.29 -9.49
C VAL A 108 -9.70 -0.69 -8.86
N ALA A 109 -10.05 -0.10 -7.72
CA ALA A 109 -11.35 -0.25 -7.07
C ALA A 109 -12.14 1.07 -7.20
N VAL A 110 -13.09 1.09 -8.13
CA VAL A 110 -13.73 2.32 -8.61
C VAL A 110 -14.54 3.02 -7.51
N GLN A 111 -15.42 2.30 -6.82
CA GLN A 111 -16.28 2.88 -5.79
C GLN A 111 -15.50 3.23 -4.51
N ASP A 112 -14.45 2.46 -4.20
CA ASP A 112 -13.57 2.70 -3.05
C ASP A 112 -12.56 3.82 -3.33
N ARG A 113 -12.44 4.26 -4.59
CA ARG A 113 -11.45 5.24 -5.06
C ARG A 113 -10.03 4.87 -4.64
N LYS A 114 -9.68 3.62 -4.84
CA LYS A 114 -8.36 3.08 -4.51
C LYS A 114 -7.70 2.49 -5.74
N VAL A 115 -6.41 2.77 -5.87
CA VAL A 115 -5.54 2.20 -6.90
C VAL A 115 -4.32 1.59 -6.24
N ARG A 116 -3.89 0.44 -6.74
CA ARG A 116 -2.66 -0.23 -6.31
C ARG A 116 -1.86 -0.69 -7.51
N ILE A 117 -0.57 -0.49 -7.45
CA ILE A 117 0.40 -1.18 -8.30
C ILE A 117 1.09 -2.21 -7.42
N GLU A 118 0.85 -3.49 -7.67
CA GLU A 118 1.53 -4.60 -7.02
C GLU A 118 2.72 -5.02 -7.88
N VAL A 119 3.89 -5.20 -7.29
CA VAL A 119 5.13 -5.44 -8.02
C VAL A 119 5.77 -6.74 -7.54
N GLY A 120 6.07 -7.64 -8.47
CA GLY A 120 6.82 -8.85 -8.20
C GLY A 120 8.27 -8.55 -7.84
N GLN A 121 8.86 -9.39 -7.01
CA GLN A 121 10.17 -9.16 -6.39
C GLN A 121 11.29 -8.92 -7.43
N GLY A 122 11.20 -9.54 -8.61
CA GLY A 122 12.18 -9.35 -9.68
C GLY A 122 12.15 -7.97 -10.34
N LEU A 123 11.08 -7.20 -10.15
CA LEU A 123 10.93 -5.85 -10.71
C LEU A 123 11.04 -4.74 -9.67
N GLU A 124 11.11 -5.04 -8.36
CA GLU A 124 11.21 -4.02 -7.29
C GLU A 124 12.43 -3.10 -7.44
N GLY A 125 13.51 -3.62 -8.04
CA GLY A 125 14.73 -2.84 -8.28
C GLY A 125 14.57 -1.70 -9.30
N VAL A 126 13.61 -1.83 -10.25
CA VAL A 126 13.34 -0.86 -11.31
C VAL A 126 11.99 -0.15 -11.13
N LEU A 127 10.98 -0.85 -10.66
CA LEU A 127 9.66 -0.31 -10.30
C LEU A 127 9.50 -0.32 -8.78
N THR A 128 10.23 0.59 -8.13
CA THR A 128 10.22 0.71 -6.66
C THR A 128 8.89 1.24 -6.13
N ASP A 129 8.60 1.04 -4.83
CA ASP A 129 7.40 1.57 -4.15
C ASP A 129 7.26 3.09 -4.35
N ALA A 130 8.38 3.82 -4.26
CA ALA A 130 8.40 5.27 -4.46
C ALA A 130 7.99 5.64 -5.89
N LEU A 131 8.40 4.84 -6.90
CA LEU A 131 8.07 5.07 -8.30
C LEU A 131 6.62 4.67 -8.58
N SER A 132 6.16 3.55 -8.06
CA SER A 132 4.76 3.10 -8.13
C SER A 132 3.81 4.14 -7.52
N SER A 133 4.14 4.66 -6.33
CA SER A 133 3.36 5.74 -5.69
C SER A 133 3.36 7.03 -6.53
N ARG A 134 4.47 7.36 -7.20
CA ARG A 134 4.53 8.51 -8.09
C ARG A 134 3.65 8.32 -9.32
N ILE A 135 3.67 7.15 -9.95
CA ILE A 135 2.79 6.82 -11.08
C ILE A 135 1.32 6.95 -10.66
N ASN A 136 0.95 6.40 -9.51
CA ASN A 136 -0.40 6.52 -8.98
C ASN A 136 -0.82 7.98 -8.83
N ARG A 137 0.00 8.82 -8.19
CA ARG A 137 -0.35 10.21 -7.87
C ARG A 137 -0.31 11.16 -9.07
N ASN A 138 0.60 10.96 -10.01
CA ASN A 138 0.84 11.91 -11.09
C ASN A 138 0.15 11.53 -12.39
N GLU A 139 0.07 10.21 -12.67
CA GLU A 139 -0.44 9.75 -13.95
C GLU A 139 -1.87 9.21 -13.86
N ILE A 140 -2.21 8.50 -12.79
CA ILE A 140 -3.49 7.82 -12.66
C ILE A 140 -4.52 8.68 -11.91
N ALA A 141 -4.24 9.02 -10.67
CA ALA A 141 -5.20 9.69 -9.79
C ALA A 141 -5.76 11.03 -10.32
N PRO A 142 -4.97 11.91 -10.99
CA PRO A 142 -5.53 13.15 -11.53
C PRO A 142 -6.60 12.93 -12.60
N ARG A 143 -6.45 11.89 -13.43
CA ARG A 143 -7.42 11.51 -14.46
C ARG A 143 -8.67 10.88 -13.84
N PHE A 144 -8.48 9.99 -12.86
CA PHE A 144 -9.60 9.37 -12.15
C PHE A 144 -10.45 10.38 -11.37
N ARG A 145 -9.85 11.43 -10.79
CA ARG A 145 -10.61 12.55 -10.18
C ARG A 145 -11.50 13.31 -11.18
N GLN A 146 -11.15 13.29 -12.45
CA GLN A 146 -11.93 13.87 -13.54
C GLN A 146 -12.93 12.89 -14.17
N GLY A 147 -12.99 11.66 -13.68
CA GLY A 147 -13.81 10.58 -14.24
C GLY A 147 -13.22 9.93 -15.49
N ASP A 148 -12.02 10.33 -15.92
CA ASP A 148 -11.32 9.74 -17.06
C ASP A 148 -10.57 8.45 -16.64
N TYR A 149 -11.36 7.37 -16.45
CA TYR A 149 -10.79 6.06 -16.10
C TYR A 149 -9.97 5.46 -17.24
N GLU A 150 -10.42 5.60 -18.48
CA GLU A 150 -9.68 5.11 -19.65
C GLU A 150 -8.30 5.77 -19.79
N GLY A 151 -8.27 7.09 -19.73
CA GLY A 151 -7.02 7.84 -19.78
C GLY A 151 -6.09 7.52 -18.61
N GLY A 152 -6.65 7.36 -17.41
CA GLY A 152 -5.89 7.01 -16.22
C GLY A 152 -5.25 5.63 -16.29
N VAL A 153 -6.00 4.60 -16.71
CA VAL A 153 -5.48 3.24 -16.88
C VAL A 153 -4.41 3.19 -17.99
N LYS A 154 -4.68 3.82 -19.15
CA LYS A 154 -3.69 3.91 -20.23
C LYS A 154 -2.38 4.57 -19.78
N ALA A 155 -2.48 5.71 -19.10
CA ALA A 155 -1.33 6.42 -18.58
C ALA A 155 -0.55 5.57 -17.56
N GLY A 156 -1.25 4.90 -16.65
CA GLY A 156 -0.67 4.01 -15.66
C GLY A 156 0.12 2.86 -16.31
N VAL A 157 -0.49 2.15 -17.24
CA VAL A 157 0.16 1.04 -17.98
C VAL A 157 1.39 1.51 -18.72
N ILE A 158 1.30 2.63 -19.45
CA ILE A 158 2.44 3.20 -20.19
C ILE A 158 3.58 3.57 -19.24
N SER A 159 3.24 4.23 -18.13
CA SER A 159 4.23 4.65 -17.13
C SER A 159 4.89 3.47 -16.41
N ILE A 160 4.15 2.40 -16.12
CA ILE A 160 4.70 1.16 -15.59
C ILE A 160 5.71 0.55 -16.57
N ILE A 161 5.35 0.43 -17.85
CA ILE A 161 6.24 -0.09 -18.88
C ILE A 161 7.51 0.78 -19.01
N GLN A 162 7.36 2.10 -19.03
CA GLN A 162 8.49 3.03 -19.08
C GLN A 162 9.39 2.92 -17.85
N ALA A 163 8.81 2.75 -16.67
CA ALA A 163 9.55 2.57 -15.43
C ALA A 163 10.39 1.29 -15.45
N ILE A 164 9.80 0.17 -15.88
CA ILE A 164 10.50 -1.11 -16.01
C ILE A 164 11.68 -1.00 -17.02
N LYS A 165 11.51 -0.22 -18.08
CA LYS A 165 12.56 0.04 -19.09
C LYS A 165 13.58 1.11 -18.67
N GLY A 166 13.44 1.71 -17.49
CA GLY A 166 14.27 2.83 -17.03
C GLY A 166 14.07 4.12 -17.81
N GLN A 167 12.93 4.27 -18.48
CA GLN A 167 12.60 5.39 -19.37
C GLN A 167 11.58 6.37 -18.76
N TYR A 168 11.09 6.09 -17.55
CA TYR A 168 10.12 6.98 -16.90
C TYR A 168 10.78 8.29 -16.50
N VAL A 169 10.30 9.40 -17.06
CA VAL A 169 10.81 10.75 -16.76
C VAL A 169 10.00 11.33 -15.61
N ASN A 170 10.70 11.62 -14.51
CA ASN A 170 10.09 12.29 -13.38
C ASN A 170 9.91 13.79 -13.66
N ASN A 171 8.68 14.22 -13.91
CA ASN A 171 8.31 15.62 -14.08
C ASN A 171 7.86 16.31 -12.78
N ASP A 172 8.00 15.64 -11.63
CA ASP A 172 7.71 16.29 -10.36
C ASP A 172 8.61 17.52 -10.18
N PRO A 173 8.06 18.67 -9.80
CA PRO A 173 8.88 19.75 -9.31
C PRO A 173 9.70 19.19 -8.14
N ALA A 174 11.03 19.39 -8.21
CA ALA A 174 11.94 18.94 -7.15
C ALA A 174 11.29 19.27 -5.80
N PRO A 175 11.19 18.32 -4.85
CA PRO A 175 10.54 18.59 -3.59
C PRO A 175 11.19 19.84 -3.01
N SER A 176 10.44 20.92 -2.98
CA SER A 176 10.88 22.10 -2.26
C SER A 176 11.02 21.61 -0.83
N ARG A 177 12.27 21.37 -0.41
CA ARG A 177 12.59 21.16 1.00
C ARG A 177 12.08 22.44 1.68
N LYS A 178 10.82 22.44 2.09
CA LYS A 178 10.38 23.33 3.15
C LYS A 178 11.26 22.92 4.32
N ARG A 179 12.42 23.56 4.39
CA ARG A 179 13.22 23.64 5.60
C ARG A 179 12.21 24.15 6.60
N GLY A 180 11.63 23.23 7.38
CA GLY A 180 10.75 23.60 8.48
C GLY A 180 11.58 24.59 9.27
N SER A 181 11.33 25.86 9.07
CA SER A 181 11.84 26.93 9.91
C SER A 181 11.24 26.62 11.27
N ARG A 182 11.96 25.78 12.02
CA ARG A 182 11.71 25.69 13.45
C ARG A 182 11.96 27.11 13.90
N SER A 183 10.87 27.80 14.23
CA SER A 183 10.97 29.16 14.78
C SER A 183 12.04 29.13 15.86
N PRO A 184 13.02 30.04 15.82
CA PRO A 184 14.07 30.09 16.85
C PRO A 184 13.46 30.12 18.25
N LEU A 185 12.24 30.67 18.39
CA LEU A 185 11.44 30.64 19.62
C LEU A 185 11.10 29.23 20.10
N THR A 186 10.74 28.29 19.22
CA THR A 186 10.45 26.89 19.63
C THR A 186 11.71 26.18 20.12
N THR A 187 12.85 26.44 19.51
CA THR A 187 14.13 25.90 19.97
C THR A 187 14.52 26.49 21.32
N ILE A 188 14.34 27.78 21.52
CA ILE A 188 14.61 28.47 22.79
C ILE A 188 13.68 27.95 23.89
N ILE A 189 12.38 27.77 23.63
CA ILE A 189 11.42 27.20 24.59
C ILE A 189 11.84 25.78 25.00
N ILE A 190 12.23 24.93 24.05
CA ILE A 190 12.69 23.57 24.36
C ILE A 190 13.94 23.60 25.23
N ILE A 191 14.91 24.49 24.95
CA ILE A 191 16.12 24.64 25.75
C ILE A 191 15.78 25.14 27.18
N ILE A 192 14.89 26.11 27.32
CA ILE A 192 14.44 26.61 28.62
C ILE A 192 13.73 25.50 29.43
N VAL A 193 12.85 24.70 28.79
CA VAL A 193 12.20 23.56 29.45
C VAL A 193 13.22 22.53 29.94
N ILE A 194 14.22 22.22 29.13
CA ILE A 194 15.30 21.29 29.50
C ILE A 194 16.10 21.85 30.66
N LEU A 195 16.41 23.13 30.67
CA LEU A 195 17.15 23.79 31.77
C LEU A 195 16.32 23.83 33.07
N ILE A 196 15.01 24.06 32.99
CA ILE A 196 14.11 24.02 34.16
C ILE A 196 14.04 22.61 34.73
N ILE A 197 13.94 21.58 33.90
CA ILE A 197 13.92 20.18 34.34
C ILE A 197 15.27 19.79 34.96
N ALA A 198 16.36 20.22 34.36
CA ALA A 198 17.73 19.97 34.87
C ALA A 198 17.98 20.70 36.21
N SER A 199 17.46 21.93 36.36
CA SER A 199 17.65 22.71 37.61
C SER A 199 16.79 22.15 38.76
N ARG A 200 15.61 21.61 38.50
CA ARG A 200 14.75 20.94 39.51
C ARG A 200 15.35 19.63 40.05
N ARG A 201 16.28 19.01 39.30
CA ARG A 201 16.97 17.77 39.73
C ARG A 201 18.21 18.04 40.60
N ARG A 202 18.52 19.28 40.93
CA ARG A 202 19.70 19.66 41.70
C ARG A 202 19.48 19.66 43.22
N GLY A 203 18.63 18.77 43.72
CA GLY A 203 18.43 18.53 45.13
C GLY A 203 18.62 17.04 45.45
N GLY A 204 19.87 16.60 45.70
CA GLY A 204 20.14 15.28 46.24
C GLY A 204 21.30 14.54 45.59
N GLY A 205 22.46 14.60 46.21
CA GLY A 205 23.57 13.60 46.32
C GLY A 205 24.06 12.83 45.10
N GLY A 206 25.30 13.11 44.77
CA GLY A 206 26.36 12.23 44.29
C GLY A 206 26.06 11.03 43.39
N GLY A 207 26.66 11.01 42.18
CA GLY A 207 26.75 9.79 41.39
C GLY A 207 27.13 10.10 39.92
N ILE A 208 28.33 9.71 39.53
CA ILE A 208 28.84 9.69 38.16
C ILE A 208 27.95 8.78 37.30
N GLY A 209 26.89 9.29 36.73
CA GLY A 209 25.97 8.50 35.88
C GLY A 209 25.25 9.32 34.80
N GLY A 210 25.51 10.63 34.72
CA GLY A 210 24.72 11.53 33.87
C GLY A 210 25.04 11.54 32.37
N TYR A 211 26.09 10.90 31.91
CA TYR A 211 26.53 11.00 30.52
C TYR A 211 25.93 9.92 29.58
N TRP A 212 25.32 8.88 30.13
CA TRP A 212 24.73 7.81 29.32
C TRP A 212 23.34 8.13 28.76
N ALA A 213 22.61 9.04 29.40
CA ALA A 213 21.24 9.39 28.94
C ALA A 213 21.21 10.31 27.72
N ALA A 214 22.28 11.06 27.46
CA ALA A 214 22.36 11.94 26.28
C ALA A 214 22.69 11.15 24.98
N GLY A 215 23.44 10.05 25.11
CA GLY A 215 23.79 9.18 23.96
C GLY A 215 22.64 8.34 23.45
N ALA A 216 21.69 7.96 24.30
CA ALA A 216 20.54 7.15 23.92
C ALA A 216 19.47 7.93 23.12
N LEU A 217 19.44 9.24 23.24
CA LEU A 217 18.48 10.11 22.53
C LEU A 217 18.94 10.49 21.13
N LEU A 218 20.22 10.33 20.81
CA LEU A 218 20.81 10.63 19.49
C LEU A 218 21.11 9.39 18.65
N GLY A 219 21.09 8.18 19.25
CA GLY A 219 21.44 6.92 18.59
C GLY A 219 20.25 6.08 18.10
N GLY A 220 19.02 6.51 18.28
CA GLY A 220 17.80 5.71 18.06
C GLY A 220 17.15 5.81 16.67
N LEU A 221 17.82 6.33 15.65
CA LEU A 221 17.27 6.44 14.29
C LEU A 221 18.08 5.59 13.28
N GLY A 222 18.31 4.33 13.60
CA GLY A 222 19.04 3.44 12.70
C GLY A 222 18.60 1.98 12.86
N GLY A 223 17.83 1.46 11.88
CA GLY A 223 17.87 0.06 11.49
C GLY A 223 16.98 -0.92 12.23
N GLY A 224 15.71 -0.96 11.92
CA GLY A 224 14.87 -2.15 12.08
C GLY A 224 15.08 -3.11 10.90
N ARG A 225 15.91 -4.13 11.04
CA ARG A 225 15.90 -5.30 10.16
C ARG A 225 14.75 -6.20 10.60
N SER A 226 13.69 -6.23 9.80
CA SER A 226 12.67 -7.27 9.88
C SER A 226 13.15 -8.46 9.06
N SER A 227 13.56 -9.52 9.74
CA SER A 227 13.77 -10.84 9.15
C SER A 227 12.42 -11.56 9.21
N GLY A 228 11.70 -11.59 8.09
CA GLY A 228 10.50 -12.40 7.90
C GLY A 228 10.84 -13.59 7.03
N GLY A 229 10.88 -14.80 7.61
CA GLY A 229 10.99 -16.05 6.88
C GLY A 229 9.69 -16.31 6.11
N GLY A 230 9.73 -16.30 4.78
CA GLY A 230 8.62 -16.67 3.91
C GLY A 230 8.61 -18.17 3.67
N ALA A 231 7.43 -18.80 3.78
CA ALA A 231 7.20 -20.19 3.39
C ALA A 231 7.11 -20.29 1.85
N ASP A 232 7.82 -21.25 1.33
CA ASP A 232 7.91 -21.60 -0.09
C ASP A 232 6.61 -22.29 -0.55
N PHE A 233 5.86 -21.66 -1.49
CA PHE A 233 4.74 -22.29 -2.19
C PHE A 233 4.99 -22.25 -3.69
N GLY A 234 5.21 -23.42 -4.25
CA GLY A 234 5.64 -23.64 -5.61
C GLY A 234 4.71 -23.09 -6.70
N GLY A 235 5.27 -22.35 -7.64
CA GLY A 235 4.79 -22.21 -9.01
C GLY A 235 4.12 -20.90 -9.41
N GLY A 236 4.45 -19.81 -8.76
CA GLY A 236 4.13 -18.43 -9.18
C GLY A 236 5.26 -17.52 -8.76
N GLY A 237 5.39 -16.34 -9.34
CA GLY A 237 6.32 -15.32 -8.89
C GLY A 237 6.05 -14.96 -7.42
N SER A 238 7.10 -14.63 -6.67
CA SER A 238 6.96 -14.18 -5.29
C SER A 238 6.59 -12.70 -5.26
N PHE A 239 5.46 -12.39 -4.64
CA PHE A 239 5.06 -11.01 -4.36
C PHE A 239 5.31 -10.74 -2.88
N GLY A 240 6.37 -9.98 -2.60
CA GLY A 240 6.76 -9.61 -1.24
C GLY A 240 6.00 -8.41 -0.66
N GLY A 241 4.91 -7.97 -1.32
CA GLY A 241 4.18 -6.75 -0.96
C GLY A 241 4.85 -5.47 -1.46
N GLY A 242 5.77 -5.58 -2.44
CA GLY A 242 6.32 -4.42 -3.16
C GLY A 242 5.24 -3.70 -3.97
N GLY A 243 5.39 -2.39 -4.14
CA GLY A 243 4.41 -1.57 -4.86
C GLY A 243 3.85 -0.43 -4.02
N SER A 244 2.72 0.13 -4.43
CA SER A 244 2.10 1.25 -3.71
C SER A 244 0.60 1.30 -3.92
N SER A 245 -0.12 1.66 -2.85
CA SER A 245 -1.54 1.97 -2.85
C SER A 245 -1.75 3.47 -2.66
N ASP A 246 -2.69 4.04 -3.41
CA ASP A 246 -3.09 5.43 -3.29
C ASP A 246 -4.62 5.54 -3.46
N SER A 247 -5.19 6.70 -3.04
CA SER A 247 -6.60 7.05 -3.25
C SER A 247 -6.73 8.33 -4.06
N TRP A 248 -7.87 8.52 -4.76
CA TRP A 248 -8.14 9.72 -5.56
C TRP A 248 -9.43 10.45 -5.20
#